data_7ed6c7ac3e42e0df249fc929fc06afb2
#
_entry.id   7ed6c7ac3e42e0df249fc929fc06afb2
#
_cell.length_a   1.000
_cell.length_b   1.000
_cell.length_c   1.000
_cell.angle_alpha   90.00
_cell.angle_beta   90.00
_cell.angle_gamma   90.00
#
_symmetry.space_group_name_H-M   'P 1'
#
loop_
_entity.id
_entity.type
_entity.pdbx_description
1 polymer ?
#
loop_
_entity_poly.entity_id
_entity_poly.type
_entity_poly.pdbx_seq_one_letter_code
_entity_poly.pdbx_strand_id
1 'polypeptide(L)'
;WLEENIQYLDYPDKFNEHFLQRGWVAHGFMHTETMKNAVDIADDKGVDEAERYLVDAYGDDLKDMMFLLNYPPELKKRQMLIETAYDDFINERYHSCILLLLTIIDGFVADTNINMGRGFFNDSTELYAWDSIAAHKTGLIELHKLLYCNRGNTNLEKITIPYRNGILHGRDLNFANKECAVKLWSALFAIKEGVRDIINNGTESRIQERTSFKDVIELMR
;
A
#
# COMPACT_ATOMS: atom_id res chain seq x y z
N TRP A 1 -15.83 24.50 -10.04
CA TRP A 1 -15.67 23.10 -9.66
C TRP A 1 -14.29 22.54 -10.05
N LEU A 2 -13.81 22.75 -11.29
CA LEU A 2 -12.46 22.32 -11.72
C LEU A 2 -11.36 23.07 -10.97
N GLU A 3 -11.46 24.38 -10.81
CA GLU A 3 -10.48 25.21 -10.08
C GLU A 3 -10.42 24.87 -8.58
N GLU A 4 -11.54 24.52 -7.96
CA GLU A 4 -11.62 24.12 -6.55
C GLU A 4 -11.04 22.72 -6.29
N ASN A 5 -11.04 21.83 -7.30
CA ASN A 5 -10.58 20.46 -7.14
C ASN A 5 -9.16 20.21 -7.70
N ILE A 6 -8.60 21.14 -8.47
CA ILE A 6 -7.21 21.04 -8.99
C ILE A 6 -6.20 20.86 -7.83
N GLN A 7 -6.42 21.54 -6.70
CA GLN A 7 -5.55 21.41 -5.53
C GLN A 7 -5.49 19.99 -4.97
N TYR A 8 -6.54 19.16 -5.17
CA TYR A 8 -6.57 17.79 -4.66
C TYR A 8 -5.84 16.80 -5.57
N LEU A 9 -5.54 17.16 -6.81
CA LEU A 9 -4.90 16.27 -7.79
C LEU A 9 -3.42 16.01 -7.47
N ASP A 10 -2.79 16.94 -6.74
CA ASP A 10 -1.37 16.83 -6.36
C ASP A 10 -1.15 16.06 -5.04
N TYR A 11 -2.22 15.76 -4.27
CA TYR A 11 -2.07 15.11 -2.98
C TYR A 11 -1.51 13.68 -3.04
N PRO A 12 -1.87 12.82 -3.99
CA PRO A 12 -1.24 11.50 -4.10
C PRO A 12 0.27 11.58 -4.31
N ASP A 13 0.74 12.55 -5.09
CA ASP A 13 2.16 12.77 -5.36
C ASP A 13 2.90 13.23 -4.11
N LYS A 14 2.39 14.27 -3.47
CA LYS A 14 2.93 14.78 -2.20
C LYS A 14 2.91 13.71 -1.12
N PHE A 15 1.84 12.91 -1.05
CA PHE A 15 1.76 11.79 -0.12
C PHE A 15 2.90 10.79 -0.36
N ASN A 16 3.11 10.38 -1.60
CA ASN A 16 4.20 9.46 -1.94
C ASN A 16 5.59 10.09 -1.66
N GLU A 17 5.78 11.38 -1.94
CA GLU A 17 7.02 12.09 -1.61
C GLU A 17 7.35 12.03 -0.12
N HIS A 18 6.35 12.23 0.76
CA HIS A 18 6.56 12.20 2.21
C HIS A 18 6.66 10.79 2.80
N PHE A 19 5.84 9.85 2.32
CA PHE A 19 5.55 8.62 3.06
C PHE A 19 6.03 7.33 2.40
N LEU A 20 6.44 7.35 1.12
CA LEU A 20 6.81 6.13 0.41
C LEU A 20 8.00 5.41 1.08
N GLN A 21 9.02 6.16 1.49
CA GLN A 21 10.19 5.60 2.20
C GLN A 21 9.87 5.16 3.64
N ARG A 22 8.66 5.43 4.10
CA ARG A 22 8.12 4.96 5.39
C ARG A 22 7.20 3.75 5.26
N GLY A 23 7.03 3.23 4.05
CA GLY A 23 6.23 2.04 3.79
C GLY A 23 4.75 2.29 3.51
N TRP A 24 4.38 3.53 3.14
CA TRP A 24 3.05 3.89 2.68
C TRP A 24 3.07 4.20 1.18
N VAL A 25 1.94 3.97 0.53
CA VAL A 25 1.72 4.39 -0.86
C VAL A 25 0.29 4.91 -1.01
N ALA A 26 0.13 6.01 -1.74
CA ALA A 26 -1.19 6.53 -2.06
C ALA A 26 -1.98 5.51 -2.89
N HIS A 27 -3.28 5.39 -2.62
CA HIS A 27 -4.18 4.52 -3.38
C HIS A 27 -5.62 5.04 -3.32
N GLY A 28 -6.42 4.71 -4.33
CA GLY A 28 -7.78 5.24 -4.52
C GLY A 28 -8.80 4.75 -3.49
N PHE A 29 -8.45 3.81 -2.60
CA PHE A 29 -9.31 3.40 -1.49
C PHE A 29 -9.01 4.15 -0.19
N MET A 30 -7.91 4.90 -0.11
CA MET A 30 -7.62 5.77 1.03
C MET A 30 -8.60 6.95 1.04
N HIS A 31 -9.17 7.29 2.19
CA HIS A 31 -10.03 8.45 2.29
C HIS A 31 -9.27 9.72 1.92
N THR A 32 -9.84 10.54 1.05
CA THR A 32 -9.20 11.77 0.55
C THR A 32 -8.82 12.71 1.70
N GLU A 33 -9.67 12.82 2.70
CA GLU A 33 -9.39 13.66 3.89
C GLU A 33 -8.22 13.11 4.72
N THR A 34 -8.11 11.78 4.88
CA THR A 34 -7.00 11.15 5.59
C THR A 34 -5.68 11.42 4.86
N MET A 35 -5.66 11.26 3.53
CA MET A 35 -4.49 11.57 2.70
C MET A 35 -4.10 13.04 2.78
N LYS A 36 -5.09 13.94 2.60
CA LYS A 36 -4.90 15.39 2.64
C LYS A 36 -4.34 15.82 3.98
N ASN A 37 -4.99 15.45 5.08
CA ASN A 37 -4.56 15.86 6.40
C ASN A 37 -3.15 15.35 6.74
N ALA A 38 -2.81 14.13 6.30
CA ALA A 38 -1.45 13.61 6.48
C ALA A 38 -0.40 14.47 5.77
N VAL A 39 -0.66 14.88 4.52
CA VAL A 39 0.23 15.77 3.75
C VAL A 39 0.34 17.14 4.41
N ASP A 40 -0.81 17.75 4.76
CA ASP A 40 -0.83 19.07 5.39
C ASP A 40 -0.07 19.07 6.74
N ILE A 41 -0.23 18.02 7.55
CA ILE A 41 0.53 17.85 8.81
C ILE A 41 2.04 17.66 8.52
N ALA A 42 2.38 16.90 7.48
CA ALA A 42 3.78 16.68 7.12
C ALA A 42 4.47 17.98 6.71
N ASP A 43 3.78 18.82 5.94
CA ASP A 43 4.27 20.14 5.51
C ASP A 43 4.39 21.14 6.68
N ASP A 44 3.46 21.09 7.67
CA ASP A 44 3.42 22.05 8.78
C ASP A 44 4.24 21.61 10.00
N LYS A 45 4.18 20.31 10.38
CA LYS A 45 4.73 19.78 11.64
C LYS A 45 5.79 18.68 11.44
N GLY A 46 5.99 18.27 10.21
CA GLY A 46 6.95 17.22 9.85
C GLY A 46 6.35 15.82 9.78
N VAL A 47 7.06 14.97 9.08
CA VAL A 47 6.60 13.64 8.67
C VAL A 47 6.35 12.69 9.85
N ASP A 48 7.07 12.83 10.96
CA ASP A 48 6.88 11.97 12.14
C ASP A 48 5.53 12.22 12.83
N GLU A 49 5.08 13.47 12.89
CA GLU A 49 3.75 13.82 13.43
C GLU A 49 2.65 13.34 12.49
N ALA A 50 2.84 13.57 11.19
CA ALA A 50 1.94 13.15 10.15
C ALA A 50 1.77 11.61 10.11
N GLU A 51 2.85 10.86 10.31
CA GLU A 51 2.78 9.41 10.34
C GLU A 51 2.00 8.89 11.54
N ARG A 52 2.13 9.51 12.72
CA ARG A 52 1.30 9.16 13.88
C ARG A 52 -0.18 9.36 13.60
N TYR A 53 -0.54 10.53 13.04
CA TYR A 53 -1.91 10.80 12.59
C TYR A 53 -2.37 9.74 11.58
N LEU A 54 -1.55 9.44 10.57
CA LEU A 54 -1.90 8.50 9.50
C LEU A 54 -2.14 7.08 10.01
N VAL A 55 -1.31 6.60 10.96
CA VAL A 55 -1.48 5.28 11.59
C VAL A 55 -2.82 5.17 12.32
N ASP A 56 -3.23 6.23 13.01
CA ASP A 56 -4.49 6.23 13.75
C ASP A 56 -5.69 6.39 12.81
N ALA A 57 -5.69 7.42 11.97
CA ALA A 57 -6.79 7.70 11.05
C ALA A 57 -7.05 6.54 10.07
N TYR A 58 -6.01 6.02 9.42
CA TYR A 58 -6.16 4.89 8.51
C TYR A 58 -6.62 3.61 9.23
N GLY A 59 -6.13 3.39 10.45
CA GLY A 59 -6.56 2.27 11.29
C GLY A 59 -8.05 2.32 11.63
N ASP A 60 -8.57 3.51 11.89
CA ASP A 60 -10.00 3.74 12.15
C ASP A 60 -10.84 3.59 10.88
N ASP A 61 -10.36 4.11 9.74
CA ASP A 61 -11.01 4.01 8.43
C ASP A 61 -11.10 2.56 7.93
N LEU A 62 -10.21 1.67 8.39
CA LEU A 62 -10.10 0.30 7.91
C LEU A 62 -11.42 -0.47 8.00
N LYS A 63 -12.19 -0.26 9.05
CA LYS A 63 -13.51 -0.90 9.24
C LYS A 63 -14.43 -0.67 8.04
N ASP A 64 -14.47 0.56 7.55
CA ASP A 64 -15.36 0.96 6.47
C ASP A 64 -14.86 0.50 5.09
N MET A 65 -13.58 0.12 5.00
CA MET A 65 -12.98 -0.40 3.78
C MET A 65 -13.03 -1.92 3.65
N MET A 66 -13.24 -2.68 4.74
CA MET A 66 -13.13 -4.15 4.74
C MET A 66 -14.01 -4.85 3.69
N PHE A 67 -15.22 -4.34 3.42
CA PHE A 67 -16.12 -4.94 2.42
C PHE A 67 -15.54 -4.91 1.01
N LEU A 68 -14.62 -3.99 0.72
CA LEU A 68 -13.95 -3.89 -0.57
C LEU A 68 -13.06 -5.10 -0.87
N LEU A 69 -12.62 -5.84 0.16
CA LEU A 69 -11.77 -7.03 0.01
C LEU A 69 -12.55 -8.29 -0.39
N ASN A 70 -13.89 -8.21 -0.48
CA ASN A 70 -14.72 -9.29 -1.05
C ASN A 70 -14.55 -9.46 -2.58
N TYR A 71 -13.85 -8.57 -3.22
CA TYR A 71 -13.56 -8.59 -4.65
C TYR A 71 -12.10 -8.12 -4.88
N PRO A 72 -11.35 -8.67 -5.83
CA PRO A 72 -11.70 -9.67 -6.85
C PRO A 72 -11.78 -11.12 -6.29
N PRO A 73 -12.18 -12.11 -7.14
CA PRO A 73 -12.34 -13.51 -6.71
C PRO A 73 -11.12 -14.11 -6.03
N GLU A 74 -9.92 -13.69 -6.41
CA GLU A 74 -8.65 -14.13 -5.85
C GLU A 74 -8.50 -13.70 -4.37
N LEU A 75 -8.98 -12.51 -3.99
CA LEU A 75 -9.06 -12.09 -2.59
C LEU A 75 -10.20 -12.82 -1.86
N LYS A 76 -11.34 -13.01 -2.50
CA LYS A 76 -12.47 -13.73 -1.91
C LYS A 76 -12.11 -15.15 -1.47
N LYS A 77 -11.22 -15.84 -2.18
CA LYS A 77 -10.69 -17.15 -1.75
C LYS A 77 -9.98 -17.09 -0.39
N ARG A 78 -9.50 -15.91 0.01
CA ARG A 78 -8.76 -15.64 1.25
C ARG A 78 -9.62 -14.97 2.33
N GLN A 79 -10.93 -14.92 2.14
CA GLN A 79 -11.84 -14.19 3.02
C GLN A 79 -11.67 -14.55 4.49
N MET A 80 -11.58 -15.86 4.80
CA MET A 80 -11.36 -16.32 6.18
C MET A 80 -10.04 -15.80 6.77
N LEU A 81 -8.95 -15.76 5.98
CA LEU A 81 -7.67 -15.21 6.44
C LEU A 81 -7.75 -13.70 6.66
N ILE A 82 -8.46 -12.98 5.77
CA ILE A 82 -8.70 -11.54 5.87
C ILE A 82 -9.51 -11.21 7.12
N GLU A 83 -10.59 -11.92 7.38
CA GLU A 83 -11.42 -11.75 8.58
C GLU A 83 -10.62 -12.06 9.86
N THR A 84 -9.81 -13.12 9.85
CA THR A 84 -8.93 -13.45 10.98
C THR A 84 -7.88 -12.36 11.20
N ALA A 85 -7.24 -11.86 10.13
CA ALA A 85 -6.26 -10.79 10.24
C ALA A 85 -6.90 -9.49 10.77
N TYR A 86 -8.15 -9.20 10.39
CA TYR A 86 -8.88 -8.05 10.90
C TYR A 86 -9.26 -8.22 12.37
N ASP A 87 -9.77 -9.40 12.77
CA ASP A 87 -10.02 -9.70 14.18
C ASP A 87 -8.74 -9.61 15.03
N ASP A 88 -7.62 -10.09 14.51
CA ASP A 88 -6.32 -9.93 15.15
C ASP A 88 -5.90 -8.46 15.25
N PHE A 89 -6.18 -7.65 14.24
CA PHE A 89 -5.88 -6.22 14.25
C PHE A 89 -6.65 -5.47 15.33
N ILE A 90 -7.97 -5.66 15.40
CA ILE A 90 -8.81 -4.97 16.40
C ILE A 90 -8.56 -5.43 17.84
N ASN A 91 -8.02 -6.64 18.02
CA ASN A 91 -7.62 -7.17 19.32
C ASN A 91 -6.12 -7.01 19.61
N GLU A 92 -5.42 -6.19 18.83
CA GLU A 92 -3.98 -5.87 18.98
C GLU A 92 -3.05 -7.10 18.92
N ARG A 93 -3.50 -8.19 18.32
CA ARG A 93 -2.70 -9.40 18.09
C ARG A 93 -1.82 -9.24 16.84
N TYR A 94 -0.95 -8.23 16.86
CA TYR A 94 -0.20 -7.80 15.67
C TYR A 94 0.77 -8.85 15.12
N HIS A 95 1.29 -9.78 15.91
CA HIS A 95 2.13 -10.87 15.40
C HIS A 95 1.38 -11.70 14.35
N SER A 96 0.20 -12.21 14.69
CA SER A 96 -0.60 -13.02 13.77
C SER A 96 -1.18 -12.18 12.64
N CYS A 97 -1.69 -10.99 12.93
CA CYS A 97 -2.21 -10.06 11.91
C CYS A 97 -1.17 -9.82 10.80
N ILE A 98 0.05 -9.44 11.15
CA ILE A 98 1.13 -9.13 10.21
C ILE A 98 1.52 -10.35 9.36
N LEU A 99 1.66 -11.52 9.99
CA LEU A 99 2.01 -12.75 9.28
C LEU A 99 0.90 -13.17 8.30
N LEU A 100 -0.37 -13.04 8.69
CA LEU A 100 -1.51 -13.30 7.81
C LEU A 100 -1.54 -12.33 6.63
N LEU A 101 -1.35 -11.02 6.86
CA LEU A 101 -1.33 -10.03 5.81
C LEU A 101 -0.22 -10.28 4.78
N LEU A 102 0.99 -10.61 5.21
CA LEU A 102 2.08 -10.97 4.31
C LEU A 102 1.72 -12.19 3.45
N THR A 103 1.07 -13.20 4.03
CA THR A 103 0.60 -14.40 3.33
C THR A 103 -0.52 -14.07 2.34
N ILE A 104 -1.48 -13.22 2.74
CA ILE A 104 -2.60 -12.79 1.90
C ILE A 104 -2.08 -12.03 0.68
N ILE A 105 -1.19 -11.05 0.87
CA ILE A 105 -0.61 -10.24 -0.20
C ILE A 105 0.11 -11.12 -1.21
N ASP A 106 1.00 -12.00 -0.75
CA ASP A 106 1.81 -12.84 -1.62
C ASP A 106 0.93 -13.81 -2.44
N GLY A 107 0.04 -14.52 -1.77
CA GLY A 107 -0.87 -15.45 -2.42
C GLY A 107 -1.91 -14.78 -3.32
N PHE A 108 -2.39 -13.58 -2.99
CA PHE A 108 -3.31 -12.82 -3.84
C PHE A 108 -2.67 -12.53 -5.19
N VAL A 109 -1.44 -12.01 -5.18
CA VAL A 109 -0.71 -11.69 -6.41
C VAL A 109 -0.40 -12.94 -7.23
N ALA A 110 -0.01 -14.04 -6.58
CA ALA A 110 0.24 -15.30 -7.25
C ALA A 110 -0.99 -15.82 -8.02
N ASP A 111 -2.20 -15.69 -7.42
CA ASP A 111 -3.44 -16.17 -8.04
C ASP A 111 -3.94 -15.29 -9.20
N THR A 112 -3.51 -14.04 -9.30
CA THR A 112 -3.92 -13.16 -10.41
C THR A 112 -3.27 -13.52 -11.74
N ASN A 113 -2.30 -14.40 -11.73
CA ASN A 113 -1.49 -14.81 -12.88
C ASN A 113 -0.75 -13.66 -13.61
N ILE A 114 -0.81 -12.45 -13.07
CA ILE A 114 -0.16 -11.26 -13.60
C ILE A 114 1.35 -11.43 -13.59
N ASN A 115 1.86 -12.19 -12.63
CA ASN A 115 3.28 -12.43 -12.42
C ASN A 115 3.63 -13.91 -12.66
N MET A 116 3.04 -14.54 -13.69
CA MET A 116 3.25 -15.96 -14.04
C MET A 116 3.10 -16.90 -12.84
N GLY A 117 2.10 -16.66 -11.98
CA GLY A 117 1.86 -17.46 -10.76
C GLY A 117 2.83 -17.20 -9.61
N ARG A 118 3.68 -16.17 -9.69
CA ARG A 118 4.58 -15.78 -8.61
C ARG A 118 3.91 -14.77 -7.69
N GLY A 119 4.23 -14.82 -6.40
CA GLY A 119 3.72 -13.90 -5.40
C GLY A 119 4.28 -12.48 -5.54
N PHE A 120 3.78 -11.56 -4.73
CA PHE A 120 4.24 -10.17 -4.70
C PHE A 120 5.72 -10.08 -4.35
N PHE A 121 6.15 -10.83 -3.37
CA PHE A 121 7.53 -10.83 -2.87
C PHE A 121 8.43 -11.79 -3.66
N ASN A 122 8.71 -11.46 -4.91
CA ASN A 122 9.60 -12.23 -5.78
C ASN A 122 10.59 -11.31 -6.50
N ASP A 123 11.86 -11.74 -6.65
CA ASP A 123 12.93 -10.96 -7.29
C ASP A 123 12.65 -10.58 -8.74
N SER A 124 11.86 -11.39 -9.45
CA SER A 124 11.52 -11.18 -10.85
C SER A 124 10.12 -10.60 -11.07
N THR A 125 9.54 -9.95 -10.06
CA THR A 125 8.22 -9.32 -10.17
C THR A 125 8.33 -8.11 -11.10
N GLU A 126 7.78 -8.24 -12.31
CA GLU A 126 7.66 -7.13 -13.26
C GLU A 126 6.52 -6.21 -12.82
N LEU A 127 6.83 -5.34 -11.86
CA LEU A 127 5.86 -4.40 -11.29
C LEU A 127 5.52 -3.23 -12.21
N TYR A 128 6.14 -3.13 -13.39
CA TYR A 128 5.85 -2.09 -14.38
C TYR A 128 4.38 -2.03 -14.79
N ALA A 129 3.67 -3.15 -14.61
CA ALA A 129 2.26 -3.26 -14.88
C ALA A 129 1.35 -2.80 -13.70
N TRP A 130 1.91 -2.43 -12.55
CA TRP A 130 1.19 -2.16 -11.31
C TRP A 130 0.91 -0.67 -11.09
N ASP A 131 0.89 0.10 -12.14
CA ASP A 131 0.69 1.54 -12.09
C ASP A 131 -0.81 1.85 -11.95
N SER A 132 -1.25 2.21 -10.75
CA SER A 132 -2.58 2.74 -10.53
C SER A 132 -2.59 4.27 -10.66
N ILE A 133 -3.76 4.85 -10.89
CA ILE A 133 -3.91 6.32 -11.00
C ILE A 133 -3.43 7.03 -9.73
N ALA A 134 -3.62 6.41 -8.58
CA ALA A 134 -3.27 6.97 -7.29
C ALA A 134 -1.84 6.64 -6.83
N ALA A 135 -1.28 5.48 -7.24
CA ALA A 135 0.01 5.02 -6.74
C ALA A 135 1.23 5.58 -7.47
N HIS A 136 1.08 6.34 -8.54
CA HIS A 136 2.17 6.78 -9.44
C HIS A 136 3.03 5.65 -10.01
N LYS A 137 3.71 5.90 -11.15
CA LYS A 137 4.53 4.91 -11.89
C LYS A 137 5.55 4.13 -11.05
N THR A 138 5.93 4.64 -9.90
CA THR A 138 6.98 4.04 -9.06
C THR A 138 6.50 3.61 -7.68
N GLY A 139 5.32 4.04 -7.22
CA GLY A 139 4.89 3.85 -5.84
C GLY A 139 4.89 2.39 -5.39
N LEU A 140 4.23 1.49 -6.13
CA LEU A 140 4.21 0.06 -5.79
C LEU A 140 5.57 -0.62 -5.99
N ILE A 141 6.38 -0.17 -6.95
CA ILE A 141 7.74 -0.68 -7.18
C ILE A 141 8.63 -0.35 -5.98
N GLU A 142 8.60 0.89 -5.52
CA GLU A 142 9.40 1.32 -4.36
C GLU A 142 8.89 0.68 -3.06
N LEU A 143 7.57 0.55 -2.88
CA LEU A 143 6.98 -0.18 -1.77
C LEU A 143 7.45 -1.64 -1.76
N HIS A 144 7.43 -2.32 -2.91
CA HIS A 144 7.94 -3.69 -3.04
C HIS A 144 9.40 -3.77 -2.63
N LYS A 145 10.28 -2.92 -3.19
CA LYS A 145 11.71 -2.90 -2.84
C LYS A 145 11.92 -2.70 -1.35
N LEU A 146 11.16 -1.79 -0.73
CA LEU A 146 11.24 -1.50 0.69
C LEU A 146 10.82 -2.70 1.54
N LEU A 147 9.65 -3.28 1.28
CA LEU A 147 9.13 -4.41 2.05
C LEU A 147 9.93 -5.70 1.82
N TYR A 148 10.51 -5.88 0.64
CA TYR A 148 11.28 -7.05 0.25
C TYR A 148 12.79 -6.92 0.51
N CYS A 149 13.24 -5.81 1.07
CA CYS A 149 14.67 -5.58 1.31
C CYS A 149 15.29 -6.70 2.16
N ASN A 150 16.57 -7.00 1.89
CA ASN A 150 17.29 -8.03 2.62
C ASN A 150 17.69 -7.54 4.03
N ARG A 151 17.45 -8.36 5.05
CA ARG A 151 17.78 -8.11 6.45
C ARG A 151 18.81 -9.13 6.92
N GLY A 152 20.09 -8.74 6.91
CA GLY A 152 21.21 -9.67 7.15
C GLY A 152 21.37 -10.10 8.61
N ASN A 153 21.15 -9.22 9.56
CA ASN A 153 21.39 -9.44 10.98
C ASN A 153 20.09 -9.51 11.78
N THR A 154 20.10 -10.23 12.89
CA THR A 154 18.99 -10.23 13.84
C THR A 154 18.89 -8.88 14.54
N ASN A 155 17.70 -8.28 14.50
CA ASN A 155 17.36 -7.00 15.09
C ASN A 155 16.32 -7.18 16.20
N LEU A 156 16.62 -6.64 17.38
CA LEU A 156 15.74 -6.64 18.55
C LEU A 156 14.99 -5.33 18.74
N GLU A 157 15.40 -4.28 18.01
CA GLU A 157 14.76 -2.97 18.10
C GLU A 157 13.40 -3.00 17.40
N LYS A 158 12.48 -2.14 17.87
CA LYS A 158 11.19 -1.93 17.22
C LYS A 158 11.43 -1.46 15.79
N ILE A 159 10.78 -2.13 14.84
CA ILE A 159 10.69 -1.64 13.46
C ILE A 159 9.31 -1.02 13.23
N THR A 160 9.25 -0.04 12.35
CA THR A 160 8.01 0.63 11.92
C THR A 160 7.65 0.32 10.46
N ILE A 161 8.54 -0.35 9.74
CA ILE A 161 8.33 -0.83 8.37
C ILE A 161 8.30 -2.35 8.41
N PRO A 162 7.24 -3.00 7.87
CA PRO A 162 7.09 -4.44 7.93
C PRO A 162 7.96 -5.16 6.87
N TYR A 163 9.26 -5.19 7.08
CA TYR A 163 10.22 -5.86 6.21
C TYR A 163 9.93 -7.36 6.11
N ARG A 164 9.33 -7.81 5.02
CA ARG A 164 8.89 -9.20 4.82
C ARG A 164 10.01 -10.21 5.08
N ASN A 165 11.18 -9.98 4.49
CA ASN A 165 12.31 -10.92 4.65
C ASN A 165 12.83 -10.93 6.08
N GLY A 166 12.89 -9.77 6.76
CA GLY A 166 13.27 -9.68 8.15
C GLY A 166 12.31 -10.44 9.08
N ILE A 167 11.02 -10.29 8.86
CA ILE A 167 9.96 -10.91 9.66
C ILE A 167 9.92 -12.43 9.43
N LEU A 168 9.77 -12.88 8.17
CA LEU A 168 9.57 -14.30 7.86
C LEU A 168 10.83 -15.16 8.06
N HIS A 169 12.02 -14.56 7.99
CA HIS A 169 13.26 -15.24 8.29
C HIS A 169 13.73 -15.10 9.75
N GLY A 170 12.88 -14.50 10.62
CA GLY A 170 13.18 -14.33 12.03
C GLY A 170 14.39 -13.44 12.30
N ARG A 171 14.56 -12.39 11.49
CA ARG A 171 15.63 -11.38 11.66
C ARG A 171 15.14 -10.15 12.40
N ASP A 172 13.95 -9.63 12.07
CA ASP A 172 13.32 -8.53 12.78
C ASP A 172 12.34 -9.11 13.79
N LEU A 173 12.70 -9.12 15.08
CA LEU A 173 11.93 -9.81 16.12
C LEU A 173 10.87 -8.91 16.78
N ASN A 174 11.04 -7.58 16.71
CA ASN A 174 10.14 -6.60 17.32
C ASN A 174 9.31 -5.85 16.25
N PHE A 175 8.53 -6.63 15.49
CA PHE A 175 7.69 -6.13 14.39
C PHE A 175 6.21 -5.99 14.76
N ALA A 176 5.78 -6.61 15.87
CA ALA A 176 4.37 -6.68 16.25
C ALA A 176 3.88 -5.37 16.85
N ASN A 177 3.48 -4.45 16.01
CA ASN A 177 2.93 -3.16 16.41
C ASN A 177 1.90 -2.64 15.39
N LYS A 178 1.08 -1.66 15.82
CA LYS A 178 0.02 -1.06 15.01
C LYS A 178 0.55 -0.48 13.70
N GLU A 179 1.71 0.20 13.75
CA GLU A 179 2.31 0.85 12.58
C GLU A 179 2.61 -0.15 11.44
N CYS A 180 3.26 -1.27 11.77
CA CYS A 180 3.52 -2.33 10.78
C CYS A 180 2.23 -2.97 10.24
N ALA A 181 1.24 -3.19 11.11
CA ALA A 181 -0.03 -3.79 10.71
C ALA A 181 -0.82 -2.87 9.76
N VAL A 182 -0.96 -1.60 10.10
CA VAL A 182 -1.71 -0.62 9.28
C VAL A 182 -1.04 -0.43 7.92
N LYS A 183 0.28 -0.37 7.86
CA LYS A 183 1.03 -0.27 6.59
C LYS A 183 0.79 -1.47 5.68
N LEU A 184 0.69 -2.68 6.24
CA LEU A 184 0.38 -3.86 5.43
C LEU A 184 -1.08 -3.87 4.95
N TRP A 185 -2.02 -3.38 5.75
CA TRP A 185 -3.39 -3.15 5.29
C TRP A 185 -3.42 -2.15 4.13
N SER A 186 -2.74 -1.02 4.25
CA SER A 186 -2.61 -0.03 3.16
C SER A 186 -1.97 -0.65 1.92
N ALA A 187 -0.89 -1.41 2.08
CA ALA A 187 -0.24 -2.12 0.99
C ALA A 187 -1.18 -3.10 0.28
N LEU A 188 -2.00 -3.85 1.02
CA LEU A 188 -2.99 -4.78 0.44
C LEU A 188 -4.01 -4.04 -0.43
N PHE A 189 -4.52 -2.89 0.03
CA PHE A 189 -5.45 -2.08 -0.76
C PHE A 189 -4.81 -1.47 -2.00
N ALA A 190 -3.58 -0.96 -1.88
CA ALA A 190 -2.83 -0.42 -3.02
C ALA A 190 -2.54 -1.49 -4.07
N ILE A 191 -2.12 -2.68 -3.64
CA ILE A 191 -1.88 -3.82 -4.54
C ILE A 191 -3.19 -4.27 -5.21
N LYS A 192 -4.29 -4.33 -4.45
CA LYS A 192 -5.62 -4.64 -5.00
C LYS A 192 -6.03 -3.67 -6.10
N GLU A 193 -5.78 -2.37 -5.91
CA GLU A 193 -6.04 -1.37 -6.94
C GLU A 193 -5.20 -1.61 -8.20
N GLY A 194 -3.89 -1.79 -8.04
CA GLY A 194 -3.00 -2.09 -9.15
C GLY A 194 -3.41 -3.34 -9.94
N VAL A 195 -3.77 -4.43 -9.24
CA VAL A 195 -4.29 -5.66 -9.86
C VAL A 195 -5.56 -5.40 -10.65
N ARG A 196 -6.51 -4.65 -10.10
CA ARG A 196 -7.77 -4.31 -10.77
C ARG A 196 -7.50 -3.57 -12.08
N ASP A 197 -6.59 -2.61 -12.05
CA ASP A 197 -6.26 -1.82 -13.23
C ASP A 197 -5.60 -2.67 -14.32
N ILE A 198 -4.82 -3.68 -13.94
CA ILE A 198 -4.24 -4.66 -14.87
C ILE A 198 -5.33 -5.51 -15.53
N ILE A 199 -6.23 -6.04 -14.75
CA ILE A 199 -7.30 -6.90 -15.26
C ILE A 199 -8.19 -6.11 -16.24
N ASN A 200 -8.53 -4.87 -15.91
CA ASN A 200 -9.46 -4.07 -16.70
C ASN A 200 -8.86 -3.49 -17.97
N ASN A 201 -7.59 -3.09 -17.95
CA ASN A 201 -6.97 -2.31 -19.03
C ASN A 201 -5.96 -3.10 -19.87
N GLY A 202 -5.64 -4.34 -19.50
CA GLY A 202 -4.61 -5.15 -20.14
C GLY A 202 -3.19 -4.64 -19.89
N THR A 203 -2.19 -5.42 -20.26
CA THR A 203 -0.77 -5.07 -20.08
C THR A 203 -0.24 -4.08 -21.12
N GLU A 204 -0.84 -4.04 -22.32
CA GLU A 204 -0.36 -3.23 -23.44
C GLU A 204 -0.67 -1.73 -23.33
N SER A 205 -1.76 -1.34 -22.64
CA SER A 205 -2.15 0.06 -22.48
C SER A 205 -1.26 0.88 -21.55
N ARG A 206 -0.25 0.27 -20.92
CA ARG A 206 0.53 0.83 -19.81
C ARG A 206 1.90 1.35 -20.19
N ILE A 207 2.36 1.05 -21.39
CA ILE A 207 3.62 1.54 -21.95
C ILE A 207 3.47 2.99 -22.47
N GLN A 208 2.25 3.50 -22.61
CA GLN A 208 2.05 4.90 -22.93
C GLN A 208 2.43 5.76 -21.73
N GLU A 209 3.42 6.63 -21.91
CA GLU A 209 3.76 7.69 -20.96
C GLU A 209 2.48 8.43 -20.57
N ARG A 210 2.01 8.22 -19.34
CA ARG A 210 0.93 9.06 -18.82
C ARG A 210 1.50 10.46 -18.66
N THR A 211 0.97 11.36 -19.44
CA THR A 211 1.07 12.79 -19.18
C THR A 211 0.58 13.03 -17.76
N SER A 212 1.36 13.71 -16.92
CA SER A 212 0.92 14.02 -15.58
C SER A 212 -0.38 14.83 -15.68
N PHE A 213 -1.26 14.74 -14.67
CA PHE A 213 -2.48 15.56 -14.67
C PHE A 213 -2.15 17.05 -14.79
N LYS A 214 -0.99 17.45 -14.28
CA LYS A 214 -0.42 18.80 -14.40
C LYS A 214 -0.14 19.18 -15.86
N ASP A 215 0.44 18.25 -16.63
CA ASP A 215 0.72 18.45 -18.06
C ASP A 215 -0.59 18.53 -18.87
N VAL A 216 -1.63 17.75 -18.49
CA VAL A 216 -2.96 17.85 -19.12
C VAL A 216 -3.61 19.19 -18.85
N ILE A 217 -3.48 19.75 -17.65
CA ILE A 217 -4.01 21.07 -17.29
C ILE A 217 -3.25 22.18 -18.01
N GLU A 218 -1.93 22.06 -18.16
CA GLU A 218 -1.13 23.02 -18.94
C GLU A 218 -1.49 23.02 -20.43
N LEU A 219 -1.83 21.85 -20.98
CA LEU A 219 -2.31 21.72 -22.36
C LEU A 219 -3.74 22.26 -22.56
N MET A 220 -4.53 22.38 -21.52
CA MET A 220 -5.91 22.93 -21.55
C MET A 220 -5.98 24.44 -21.28
N ARG A 221 -4.88 25.10 -20.94
CA ARG A 221 -4.75 26.54 -20.78
C ARG A 221 -4.25 27.23 -22.03
#